data_4e38abb3f4832ad79ba15ab1f80f17bd
#
_entry.id   4e38abb3f4832ad79ba15ab1f80f17bd
#
_cell.length_a   1.000
_cell.length_b   1.000
_cell.length_c   1.000
_cell.angle_alpha   90.00
_cell.angle_beta   90.00
_cell.angle_gamma   90.00
#
_symmetry.space_group_name_H-M   'P 1'
#
loop_
_entity.id
_entity.type
_entity.pdbx_description
1 polymer ?
#
loop_
_entity_poly.entity_id
_entity_poly.type
_entity_poly.pdbx_seq_one_letter_code
_entity_poly.pdbx_strand_id
1 'polypeptide(L)'
;MNKEISHVSVQEFEQLYISLREKEGRLYSDEELMQLPFIARSHPHFNEWRARRSSLKQLVHYLKRKGTNLAILEVGCGNGWLSAQLAAITTGQVTGTDINNRELEQARRVFNRKNNLHFVNTQPDDIFFNEKKFDIILFAASIQYFRSLKEVFDIALNHLYANGEIHIIDSHFYKPSAVAAARQRTKDYYASMAFDDLANYYFHHSIEDLAGYRSQILQDPHSWKNKLTFNKNPFHWIVIKN
;
A
#
# COMPACT_ATOMS: atom_id res chain seq x y z
N MET A 1 6.35 -20.33 30.24
CA MET A 1 6.13 -18.94 30.71
C MET A 1 5.88 -18.10 29.46
N ASN A 2 4.62 -18.07 29.02
CA ASN A 2 4.19 -17.32 27.82
C ASN A 2 4.25 -15.82 28.15
N LYS A 3 5.18 -15.10 27.53
CA LYS A 3 5.08 -13.64 27.48
C LYS A 3 3.90 -13.32 26.55
N GLU A 4 2.80 -12.90 27.15
CA GLU A 4 1.72 -12.21 26.45
C GLU A 4 2.35 -11.05 25.69
N ILE A 5 2.29 -11.11 24.37
CA ILE A 5 2.56 -9.97 23.51
C ILE A 5 1.40 -9.02 23.78
N SER A 6 1.67 -7.89 24.44
CA SER A 6 0.68 -6.84 24.65
C SER A 6 0.10 -6.46 23.28
N HIS A 7 -1.16 -6.80 23.06
CA HIS A 7 -1.92 -6.32 21.91
C HIS A 7 -2.15 -4.83 22.11
N VAL A 8 -1.34 -4.01 21.50
CA VAL A 8 -1.65 -2.59 21.32
C VAL A 8 -2.99 -2.53 20.59
N SER A 9 -3.93 -1.76 21.13
CA SER A 9 -5.23 -1.59 20.49
C SER A 9 -5.06 -0.92 19.13
N VAL A 10 -6.02 -1.10 18.21
CA VAL A 10 -6.00 -0.42 16.89
C VAL A 10 -5.87 1.08 17.06
N GLN A 11 -6.51 1.65 18.07
CA GLN A 11 -6.44 3.08 18.39
C GLN A 11 -5.03 3.52 18.80
N GLU A 12 -4.33 2.73 19.60
CA GLU A 12 -2.94 3.01 19.99
C GLU A 12 -2.00 2.91 18.77
N PHE A 13 -2.18 1.91 17.92
CA PHE A 13 -1.43 1.81 16.67
C PHE A 13 -1.67 3.03 15.77
N GLU A 14 -2.91 3.45 15.58
CA GLU A 14 -3.27 4.64 14.80
C GLU A 14 -2.58 5.89 15.36
N GLN A 15 -2.61 6.10 16.67
CA GLN A 15 -1.96 7.24 17.31
C GLN A 15 -0.45 7.23 17.12
N LEU A 16 0.20 6.08 17.35
CA LEU A 16 1.65 5.92 17.16
C LEU A 16 2.05 6.17 15.69
N TYR A 17 1.27 5.62 14.76
CA TYR A 17 1.50 5.79 13.33
C TYR A 17 1.40 7.25 12.90
N ILE A 18 0.35 7.96 13.31
CA ILE A 18 0.17 9.39 12.98
C ILE A 18 1.26 10.24 13.61
N SER A 19 1.63 9.98 14.87
CA SER A 19 2.71 10.72 15.54
C SER A 19 4.05 10.52 14.83
N LEU A 20 4.35 9.30 14.37
CA LEU A 20 5.52 9.04 13.54
C LEU A 20 5.44 9.82 12.21
N ARG A 21 4.30 9.78 11.51
CA ARG A 21 4.11 10.51 10.23
C ARG A 21 4.28 12.01 10.39
N GLU A 22 3.82 12.57 11.50
CA GLU A 22 4.04 13.98 11.84
C GLU A 22 5.53 14.29 12.04
N LYS A 23 6.23 13.48 12.83
CA LYS A 23 7.68 13.61 13.06
C LYS A 23 8.51 13.45 11.78
N GLU A 24 8.06 12.62 10.86
CA GLU A 24 8.66 12.44 9.53
C GLU A 24 8.33 13.60 8.55
N GLY A 25 7.41 14.52 8.91
CA GLY A 25 6.89 15.54 7.99
C GLY A 25 6.06 14.94 6.84
N ARG A 26 5.29 13.90 7.12
CA ARG A 26 4.48 13.15 6.14
C ARG A 26 2.98 13.35 6.31
N LEU A 27 2.56 14.29 7.17
CA LEU A 27 1.19 14.76 7.22
C LEU A 27 1.06 15.92 6.23
N TYR A 28 0.30 15.70 5.18
CA TYR A 28 0.12 16.66 4.10
C TYR A 28 -1.11 17.53 4.37
N SER A 29 -1.06 18.81 3.97
CA SER A 29 -2.26 19.67 3.92
C SER A 29 -3.23 19.17 2.83
N ASP A 30 -4.45 19.71 2.82
CA ASP A 30 -5.43 19.36 1.80
C ASP A 30 -4.94 19.79 0.39
N GLU A 31 -4.26 20.94 0.30
CA GLU A 31 -3.67 21.44 -0.93
C GLU A 31 -2.52 20.58 -1.43
N GLU A 32 -1.63 20.14 -0.52
CA GLU A 32 -0.54 19.23 -0.85
C GLU A 32 -1.07 17.87 -1.28
N LEU A 33 -2.07 17.33 -0.56
CA LEU A 33 -2.71 16.07 -0.89
C LEU A 33 -3.31 16.08 -2.30
N MET A 34 -3.96 17.15 -2.70
CA MET A 34 -4.50 17.31 -4.07
C MET A 34 -3.41 17.26 -5.15
N GLN A 35 -2.17 17.64 -4.83
CA GLN A 35 -1.06 17.64 -5.78
C GLN A 35 -0.34 16.30 -5.89
N LEU A 36 -0.53 15.38 -4.93
CA LEU A 36 0.14 14.10 -4.95
C LEU A 36 -0.19 13.28 -6.21
N PRO A 37 0.80 12.64 -6.81
CA PRO A 37 2.22 12.51 -6.47
C PRO A 37 3.15 13.60 -7.10
N PHE A 38 2.62 14.76 -7.49
CA PHE A 38 3.33 15.82 -8.23
C PHE A 38 3.80 16.93 -7.29
N ILE A 39 4.77 16.62 -6.44
CA ILE A 39 5.34 17.59 -5.49
C ILE A 39 6.59 18.30 -6.05
N ALA A 40 6.93 19.44 -5.47
CA ALA A 40 8.09 20.23 -5.85
C ALA A 40 9.41 19.48 -5.61
N ARG A 41 10.45 19.76 -6.43
CA ARG A 41 11.77 19.13 -6.26
C ARG A 41 12.45 19.48 -4.94
N SER A 42 12.10 20.61 -4.34
CA SER A 42 12.59 21.05 -3.04
C SER A 42 11.97 20.32 -1.85
N HIS A 43 10.90 19.56 -2.05
CA HIS A 43 10.21 18.85 -0.99
C HIS A 43 11.10 17.74 -0.40
N PRO A 44 11.19 17.57 0.93
CA PRO A 44 12.05 16.55 1.57
C PRO A 44 11.80 15.12 1.03
N HIS A 45 10.56 14.78 0.74
CA HIS A 45 10.15 13.46 0.25
C HIS A 45 10.06 13.36 -1.29
N PHE A 46 10.69 14.29 -2.04
CA PHE A 46 10.60 14.30 -3.51
C PHE A 46 11.02 12.98 -4.15
N ASN A 47 12.09 12.35 -3.69
CA ASN A 47 12.58 11.10 -4.28
C ASN A 47 11.60 9.94 -4.10
N GLU A 48 10.94 9.87 -2.96
CA GLU A 48 9.88 8.89 -2.71
C GLU A 48 8.69 9.13 -3.64
N TRP A 49 8.17 10.35 -3.68
CA TRP A 49 7.03 10.69 -4.54
C TRP A 49 7.37 10.53 -6.03
N ARG A 50 8.61 10.73 -6.42
CA ARG A 50 9.06 10.43 -7.78
C ARG A 50 8.96 8.93 -8.08
N ALA A 51 9.34 8.05 -7.14
CA ALA A 51 9.18 6.61 -7.27
C ALA A 51 7.70 6.22 -7.36
N ARG A 52 6.86 6.71 -6.43
CA ARG A 52 5.41 6.48 -6.41
C ARG A 52 4.71 6.97 -7.69
N ARG A 53 5.13 8.13 -8.22
CA ARG A 53 4.65 8.63 -9.53
C ARG A 53 5.02 7.70 -10.68
N SER A 54 6.20 7.08 -10.64
CA SER A 54 6.60 6.09 -11.63
C SER A 54 5.74 4.83 -11.53
N SER A 55 5.49 4.34 -10.32
CA SER A 55 4.59 3.21 -10.07
C SER A 55 3.17 3.49 -10.55
N LEU A 56 2.61 4.66 -10.21
CA LEU A 56 1.30 5.10 -10.69
C LEU A 56 1.22 5.08 -12.22
N LYS A 57 2.21 5.67 -12.91
CA LYS A 57 2.22 5.73 -14.38
C LYS A 57 2.17 4.34 -15.01
N GLN A 58 2.94 3.41 -14.46
CA GLN A 58 2.98 2.03 -14.95
C GLN A 58 1.67 1.29 -14.64
N LEU A 59 1.14 1.44 -13.42
CA LEU A 59 -0.13 0.86 -13.01
C LEU A 59 -1.28 1.36 -13.89
N VAL A 60 -1.40 2.67 -14.10
CA VAL A 60 -2.42 3.28 -14.97
C VAL A 60 -2.33 2.74 -16.40
N HIS A 61 -1.10 2.63 -16.95
CA HIS A 61 -0.91 2.05 -18.28
C HIS A 61 -1.37 0.59 -18.35
N TYR A 62 -1.11 -0.19 -17.31
CA TYR A 62 -1.54 -1.58 -17.22
C TYR A 62 -3.07 -1.69 -17.13
N LEU A 63 -3.69 -0.95 -16.21
CA LEU A 63 -5.13 -1.02 -15.95
C LEU A 63 -5.96 -0.55 -17.16
N LYS A 64 -5.52 0.49 -17.87
CA LYS A 64 -6.20 0.93 -19.12
C LYS A 64 -6.28 -0.15 -20.19
N ARG A 65 -5.35 -1.11 -20.20
CA ARG A 65 -5.38 -2.25 -21.12
C ARG A 65 -6.31 -3.36 -20.66
N LYS A 66 -6.66 -3.41 -19.35
CA LYS A 66 -7.64 -4.37 -18.81
C LYS A 66 -9.07 -3.92 -19.08
N GLY A 67 -9.34 -2.64 -19.10
CA GLY A 67 -10.67 -2.09 -19.35
C GLY A 67 -10.87 -0.72 -18.72
N THR A 68 -12.05 -0.16 -18.97
CA THR A 68 -12.44 1.17 -18.46
C THR A 68 -13.44 1.08 -17.30
N ASN A 69 -14.10 -0.05 -17.07
CA ASN A 69 -15.09 -0.25 -16.02
C ASN A 69 -14.56 -1.27 -15.01
N LEU A 70 -13.56 -0.88 -14.21
CA LEU A 70 -12.93 -1.74 -13.23
C LEU A 70 -13.43 -1.42 -11.82
N ALA A 71 -13.87 -2.44 -11.10
CA ALA A 71 -14.09 -2.38 -9.66
C ALA A 71 -12.75 -2.57 -8.94
N ILE A 72 -12.29 -1.54 -8.23
CA ILE A 72 -10.96 -1.51 -7.61
C ILE A 72 -11.09 -1.36 -6.10
N LEU A 73 -10.38 -2.19 -5.35
CA LEU A 73 -10.16 -2.05 -3.91
C LEU A 73 -8.70 -1.69 -3.64
N GLU A 74 -8.43 -0.59 -2.95
CA GLU A 74 -7.13 -0.28 -2.38
C GLU A 74 -7.14 -0.56 -0.89
N VAL A 75 -6.27 -1.46 -0.43
CA VAL A 75 -6.14 -1.87 0.98
C VAL A 75 -4.97 -1.13 1.63
N GLY A 76 -5.26 -0.37 2.70
CA GLY A 76 -4.30 0.54 3.32
C GLY A 76 -4.09 1.79 2.46
N CYS A 77 -5.18 2.48 2.12
CA CYS A 77 -5.15 3.62 1.19
C CYS A 77 -4.62 4.92 1.83
N GLY A 78 -4.49 4.98 3.18
CA GLY A 78 -4.10 6.16 3.91
C GLY A 78 -4.96 7.37 3.55
N ASN A 79 -4.33 8.47 3.17
CA ASN A 79 -4.99 9.71 2.74
C ASN A 79 -5.68 9.64 1.36
N GLY A 80 -5.73 8.47 0.73
CA GLY A 80 -6.53 8.22 -0.47
C GLY A 80 -6.01 8.83 -1.78
N TRP A 81 -4.78 9.36 -1.82
CA TRP A 81 -4.25 9.99 -3.04
C TRP A 81 -4.27 9.05 -4.24
N LEU A 82 -3.88 7.77 -4.05
CA LEU A 82 -3.82 6.80 -5.14
C LEU A 82 -5.21 6.33 -5.55
N SER A 83 -6.11 6.05 -4.58
CA SER A 83 -7.53 5.76 -4.86
C SER A 83 -8.16 6.87 -5.72
N ALA A 84 -7.86 8.15 -5.43
CA ALA A 84 -8.36 9.27 -6.21
C ALA A 84 -7.81 9.33 -7.64
N GLN A 85 -6.53 8.95 -7.86
CA GLN A 85 -5.95 8.81 -9.21
C GLN A 85 -6.59 7.64 -9.97
N LEU A 86 -6.86 6.53 -9.30
CA LEU A 86 -7.51 5.36 -9.90
C LEU A 86 -8.95 5.67 -10.28
N ALA A 87 -9.71 6.36 -9.43
CA ALA A 87 -11.07 6.79 -9.74
C ALA A 87 -11.17 7.73 -10.96
N ALA A 88 -10.08 8.39 -11.33
CA ALA A 88 -10.02 9.24 -12.52
C ALA A 88 -9.84 8.46 -13.84
N ILE A 89 -9.46 7.19 -13.77
CA ILE A 89 -9.15 6.38 -14.97
C ILE A 89 -10.13 5.23 -15.21
N THR A 90 -11.06 4.99 -14.29
CA THR A 90 -12.11 3.99 -14.44
C THR A 90 -13.49 4.62 -14.32
N THR A 91 -14.47 4.04 -14.99
CA THR A 91 -15.91 4.32 -14.79
C THR A 91 -16.51 3.42 -13.71
N GLY A 92 -15.80 2.36 -13.31
CA GLY A 92 -16.19 1.47 -12.21
C GLY A 92 -15.92 2.10 -10.84
N GLN A 93 -16.33 1.39 -9.80
CA GLN A 93 -16.20 1.86 -8.42
C GLN A 93 -14.79 1.64 -7.89
N VAL A 94 -14.25 2.64 -7.20
CA VAL A 94 -13.01 2.54 -6.43
C VAL A 94 -13.33 2.66 -4.95
N THR A 95 -12.86 1.71 -4.17
CA THR A 95 -12.98 1.71 -2.72
C THR A 95 -11.57 1.76 -2.11
N GLY A 96 -11.29 2.77 -1.32
CA GLY A 96 -10.09 2.84 -0.48
C GLY A 96 -10.44 2.43 0.94
N THR A 97 -9.65 1.54 1.54
CA THR A 97 -9.84 1.12 2.93
C THR A 97 -8.60 1.37 3.75
N ASP A 98 -8.79 1.84 4.97
CA ASP A 98 -7.72 2.01 5.95
C ASP A 98 -8.27 1.88 7.37
N ILE A 99 -7.40 1.60 8.33
CA ILE A 99 -7.74 1.64 9.76
C ILE A 99 -7.58 3.05 10.33
N ASN A 100 -6.78 3.91 9.67
CA ASN A 100 -6.48 5.25 10.10
C ASN A 100 -7.64 6.20 9.77
N ASN A 101 -8.46 6.50 10.77
CA ASN A 101 -9.64 7.34 10.57
C ASN A 101 -9.28 8.79 10.21
N ARG A 102 -8.20 9.34 10.77
CA ARG A 102 -7.75 10.72 10.50
C ARG A 102 -7.38 10.90 9.02
N GLU A 103 -6.65 9.97 8.43
CA GLU A 103 -6.30 10.01 7.01
C GLU A 103 -7.54 9.82 6.12
N LEU A 104 -8.45 8.91 6.49
CA LEU A 104 -9.70 8.70 5.76
C LEU A 104 -10.64 9.91 5.81
N GLU A 105 -10.72 10.62 6.93
CA GLU A 105 -11.49 11.87 7.03
C GLU A 105 -10.93 12.95 6.10
N GLN A 106 -9.61 13.07 6.03
CA GLN A 106 -8.96 13.95 5.06
C GLN A 106 -9.27 13.52 3.62
N ALA A 107 -9.13 12.23 3.31
CA ALA A 107 -9.43 11.69 1.99
C ALA A 107 -10.88 11.98 1.55
N ARG A 108 -11.85 11.73 2.44
CA ARG A 108 -13.28 12.02 2.18
C ARG A 108 -13.51 13.51 1.92
N ARG A 109 -12.87 14.38 2.69
CA ARG A 109 -13.01 15.85 2.54
C ARG A 109 -12.41 16.35 1.24
N VAL A 110 -11.19 15.89 0.91
CA VAL A 110 -10.44 16.39 -0.26
C VAL A 110 -11.01 15.83 -1.57
N PHE A 111 -11.46 14.59 -1.58
CA PHE A 111 -11.90 13.90 -2.81
C PHE A 111 -13.42 13.73 -2.93
N ASN A 112 -14.21 14.50 -2.20
CA ASN A 112 -15.67 14.43 -2.12
C ASN A 112 -16.42 14.58 -3.45
N ARG A 113 -15.77 15.14 -4.49
CA ARG A 113 -16.38 15.37 -5.80
C ARG A 113 -16.34 14.15 -6.75
N LYS A 114 -15.76 13.03 -6.32
CA LYS A 114 -15.63 11.81 -7.14
C LYS A 114 -16.74 10.83 -6.78
N ASN A 115 -17.78 10.75 -7.61
CA ASN A 115 -18.97 9.93 -7.35
C ASN A 115 -18.67 8.40 -7.38
N ASN A 116 -17.56 7.99 -7.99
CA ASN A 116 -17.16 6.60 -8.07
C ASN A 116 -16.04 6.23 -7.08
N LEU A 117 -15.80 7.06 -6.06
CA LEU A 117 -14.77 6.85 -5.05
C LEU A 117 -15.38 6.81 -3.65
N HIS A 118 -15.08 5.76 -2.91
CA HIS A 118 -15.56 5.56 -1.54
C HIS A 118 -14.40 5.25 -0.62
N PHE A 119 -14.45 5.81 0.60
CA PHE A 119 -13.47 5.53 1.65
C PHE A 119 -14.15 4.87 2.85
N VAL A 120 -13.62 3.76 3.30
CA VAL A 120 -14.20 2.94 4.37
C VAL A 120 -13.16 2.67 5.44
N ASN A 121 -13.50 2.95 6.69
CA ASN A 121 -12.69 2.53 7.83
C ASN A 121 -12.94 1.05 8.10
N THR A 122 -11.88 0.25 8.10
CA THR A 122 -11.95 -1.18 8.37
C THR A 122 -10.83 -1.62 9.29
N GLN A 123 -11.11 -2.60 10.12
CA GLN A 123 -10.10 -3.34 10.86
C GLN A 123 -9.36 -4.30 9.93
N PRO A 124 -8.13 -4.70 10.27
CA PRO A 124 -7.38 -5.67 9.45
C PRO A 124 -8.13 -6.99 9.21
N ASP A 125 -8.98 -7.39 10.15
CA ASP A 125 -9.77 -8.63 10.07
C ASP A 125 -11.06 -8.47 9.25
N ASP A 126 -11.53 -7.22 9.05
CA ASP A 126 -12.74 -6.87 8.30
C ASP A 126 -12.42 -6.30 6.91
N ILE A 127 -11.27 -6.64 6.36
CA ILE A 127 -10.72 -6.03 5.15
C ILE A 127 -11.69 -6.06 3.97
N PHE A 128 -12.51 -7.09 3.88
CA PHE A 128 -13.33 -7.36 2.72
C PHE A 128 -14.81 -7.38 3.09
N PHE A 129 -15.56 -6.51 2.41
CA PHE A 129 -16.95 -6.27 2.70
C PHE A 129 -17.87 -7.30 2.07
N ASN A 130 -18.46 -8.16 2.86
CA ASN A 130 -19.55 -9.02 2.46
C ASN A 130 -19.25 -9.79 1.14
N GLU A 131 -20.22 -9.88 0.25
CA GLU A 131 -20.11 -10.57 -1.03
C GLU A 131 -19.51 -9.72 -2.18
N LYS A 132 -18.91 -8.57 -1.90
CA LYS A 132 -18.32 -7.72 -2.94
C LYS A 132 -17.17 -8.41 -3.66
N LYS A 133 -17.12 -8.23 -4.96
CA LYS A 133 -16.05 -8.69 -5.83
C LYS A 133 -15.36 -7.52 -6.52
N PHE A 134 -14.09 -7.71 -6.84
CA PHE A 134 -13.26 -6.69 -7.46
C PHE A 134 -12.52 -7.26 -8.68
N ASP A 135 -12.27 -6.41 -9.66
CA ASP A 135 -11.36 -6.71 -10.77
C ASP A 135 -9.90 -6.58 -10.31
N ILE A 136 -9.65 -5.61 -9.41
CA ILE A 136 -8.34 -5.31 -8.88
C ILE A 136 -8.41 -5.13 -7.37
N ILE A 137 -7.55 -5.84 -6.65
CA ILE A 137 -7.25 -5.56 -5.24
C ILE A 137 -5.80 -5.08 -5.17
N LEU A 138 -5.57 -3.90 -4.63
CA LEU A 138 -4.29 -3.22 -4.65
C LEU A 138 -3.76 -3.00 -3.22
N PHE A 139 -2.51 -3.39 -3.01
CA PHE A 139 -1.71 -3.04 -1.84
C PHE A 139 -0.58 -2.11 -2.29
N ALA A 140 -0.71 -0.82 -1.99
CA ALA A 140 0.28 0.19 -2.35
C ALA A 140 1.00 0.71 -1.11
N ALA A 141 2.23 0.27 -0.86
CA ALA A 141 2.99 0.56 0.35
C ALA A 141 2.24 0.20 1.65
N SER A 142 1.43 -0.87 1.62
CA SER A 142 0.61 -1.30 2.77
C SER A 142 0.82 -2.77 3.15
N ILE A 143 1.28 -3.64 2.23
CA ILE A 143 1.39 -5.08 2.49
C ILE A 143 2.31 -5.43 3.68
N GLN A 144 3.28 -4.58 3.99
CA GLN A 144 4.19 -4.75 5.13
C GLN A 144 3.51 -4.63 6.50
N TYR A 145 2.29 -4.17 6.57
CA TYR A 145 1.51 -4.11 7.82
C TYR A 145 0.71 -5.40 8.09
N PHE A 146 0.75 -6.35 7.18
CA PHE A 146 0.09 -7.64 7.33
C PHE A 146 1.11 -8.72 7.70
N ARG A 147 0.87 -9.40 8.83
CA ARG A 147 1.77 -10.44 9.35
C ARG A 147 1.85 -11.65 8.44
N SER A 148 0.70 -12.10 7.94
CA SER A 148 0.54 -13.32 7.14
C SER A 148 0.09 -12.98 5.73
N LEU A 149 0.99 -13.10 4.74
CA LEU A 149 0.62 -12.95 3.33
C LEU A 149 -0.41 -14.01 2.92
N LYS A 150 -0.28 -15.24 3.49
CA LYS A 150 -1.22 -16.32 3.17
C LYS A 150 -2.65 -15.94 3.53
N GLU A 151 -2.88 -15.48 4.75
CA GLU A 151 -4.24 -15.07 5.20
C GLU A 151 -4.80 -13.94 4.34
N VAL A 152 -3.99 -12.91 4.08
CA VAL A 152 -4.39 -11.75 3.27
C VAL A 152 -4.71 -12.15 1.84
N PHE A 153 -3.89 -13.01 1.21
CA PHE A 153 -4.11 -13.41 -0.17
C PHE A 153 -5.27 -14.38 -0.31
N ASP A 154 -5.44 -15.31 0.63
CA ASP A 154 -6.59 -16.23 0.63
C ASP A 154 -7.90 -15.45 0.71
N ILE A 155 -7.96 -14.43 1.59
CA ILE A 155 -9.12 -13.55 1.68
C ILE A 155 -9.28 -12.74 0.38
N ALA A 156 -8.21 -12.10 -0.10
CA ALA A 156 -8.25 -11.26 -1.28
C ALA A 156 -8.68 -12.03 -2.54
N LEU A 157 -8.14 -13.23 -2.75
CA LEU A 157 -8.51 -14.09 -3.88
C LEU A 157 -10.01 -14.44 -3.86
N ASN A 158 -10.58 -14.68 -2.67
CA ASN A 158 -12.01 -14.94 -2.53
C ASN A 158 -12.88 -13.72 -2.90
N HIS A 159 -12.32 -12.52 -2.91
CA HIS A 159 -13.01 -11.28 -3.29
C HIS A 159 -12.66 -10.79 -4.71
N LEU A 160 -11.99 -11.60 -5.51
CA LEU A 160 -11.78 -11.31 -6.93
C LEU A 160 -12.89 -11.86 -7.82
N TYR A 161 -13.18 -11.13 -8.89
CA TYR A 161 -13.83 -11.73 -10.05
C TYR A 161 -12.93 -12.80 -10.70
N ALA A 162 -13.47 -13.68 -11.54
CA ALA A 162 -12.73 -14.79 -12.15
C ALA A 162 -11.43 -14.39 -12.88
N ASN A 163 -11.36 -13.19 -13.45
CA ASN A 163 -10.17 -12.63 -14.11
C ASN A 163 -9.54 -11.48 -13.30
N GLY A 164 -9.88 -11.39 -12.02
CA GLY A 164 -9.37 -10.36 -11.14
C GLY A 164 -7.90 -10.61 -10.76
N GLU A 165 -7.26 -9.56 -10.29
CA GLU A 165 -5.83 -9.59 -9.94
C GLU A 165 -5.58 -8.85 -8.62
N ILE A 166 -4.67 -9.40 -7.81
CA ILE A 166 -4.06 -8.67 -6.70
C ILE A 166 -2.80 -8.00 -7.22
N HIS A 167 -2.65 -6.71 -6.94
CA HIS A 167 -1.45 -5.95 -7.25
C HIS A 167 -0.77 -5.49 -5.97
N ILE A 168 0.55 -5.66 -5.89
CA ILE A 168 1.38 -5.16 -4.80
C ILE A 168 2.40 -4.23 -5.42
N ILE A 169 2.39 -2.95 -5.03
CA ILE A 169 3.33 -1.92 -5.49
C ILE A 169 3.91 -1.15 -4.29
N ASP A 170 4.99 -0.45 -4.52
CA ASP A 170 5.64 0.43 -3.56
C ASP A 170 6.00 -0.24 -2.21
N SER A 171 6.24 -1.55 -2.25
CA SER A 171 6.62 -2.36 -1.09
C SER A 171 7.87 -3.19 -1.41
N HIS A 172 8.67 -3.44 -0.38
CA HIS A 172 9.86 -4.27 -0.51
C HIS A 172 9.55 -5.74 -0.28
N PHE A 173 10.06 -6.59 -1.17
CA PHE A 173 10.19 -8.02 -0.95
C PHE A 173 11.68 -8.38 -0.93
N TYR A 174 12.07 -9.25 -0.04
CA TYR A 174 13.46 -9.55 0.24
C TYR A 174 13.82 -10.96 -0.22
N LYS A 175 15.11 -11.19 -0.47
CA LYS A 175 15.64 -12.55 -0.45
C LYS A 175 15.60 -13.07 0.98
N PRO A 176 15.38 -14.38 1.26
CA PRO A 176 15.33 -14.91 2.62
C PRO A 176 16.54 -14.52 3.47
N SER A 177 17.73 -14.57 2.89
CA SER A 177 18.98 -14.16 3.56
C SER A 177 19.06 -12.69 3.97
N ALA A 178 18.23 -11.83 3.38
CA ALA A 178 18.22 -10.38 3.65
C ALA A 178 17.13 -9.95 4.66
N VAL A 179 16.16 -10.82 4.98
CA VAL A 179 15.02 -10.50 5.84
C VAL A 179 15.47 -10.08 7.24
N ALA A 180 16.40 -10.82 7.85
CA ALA A 180 16.88 -10.52 9.20
C ALA A 180 17.55 -9.13 9.27
N ALA A 181 18.39 -8.81 8.30
CA ALA A 181 19.05 -7.51 8.21
C ALA A 181 18.06 -6.36 7.94
N ALA A 182 17.02 -6.62 7.12
CA ALA A 182 15.95 -5.65 6.87
C ALA A 182 15.15 -5.36 8.14
N ARG A 183 14.79 -6.39 8.89
CA ARG A 183 14.09 -6.27 10.18
C ARG A 183 14.90 -5.46 11.19
N GLN A 184 16.22 -5.69 11.26
CA GLN A 184 17.08 -4.93 12.15
C GLN A 184 17.11 -3.45 11.77
N ARG A 185 17.29 -3.11 10.48
CA ARG A 185 17.24 -1.71 10.03
C ARG A 185 15.93 -1.01 10.38
N THR A 186 14.80 -1.70 10.28
CA THR A 186 13.48 -1.14 10.66
C THR A 186 13.40 -0.89 12.16
N LYS A 187 13.90 -1.81 12.99
CA LYS A 187 14.00 -1.61 14.44
C LYS A 187 14.85 -0.41 14.78
N ASP A 188 16.05 -0.33 14.22
CA ASP A 188 16.98 0.77 14.45
C ASP A 188 16.38 2.12 14.01
N TYR A 189 15.65 2.12 12.89
CA TYR A 189 14.96 3.31 12.40
C TYR A 189 13.88 3.79 13.38
N TYR A 190 12.97 2.91 13.79
CA TYR A 190 11.91 3.28 14.72
C TYR A 190 12.47 3.68 16.10
N ALA A 191 13.51 2.99 16.58
CA ALA A 191 14.21 3.37 17.80
C ALA A 191 14.83 4.77 17.71
N SER A 192 15.47 5.10 16.59
CA SER A 192 16.03 6.43 16.35
C SER A 192 14.97 7.55 16.35
N MET A 193 13.74 7.19 16.05
CA MET A 193 12.58 8.08 16.04
C MET A 193 11.80 8.04 17.37
N ALA A 194 12.23 7.25 18.37
CA ALA A 194 11.52 6.99 19.62
C ALA A 194 10.10 6.39 19.44
N PHE A 195 9.97 5.48 18.48
CA PHE A 195 8.75 4.73 18.17
C PHE A 195 9.01 3.22 18.08
N ASP A 196 9.78 2.68 19.04
CA ASP A 196 10.24 1.28 19.04
C ASP A 196 9.12 0.27 18.83
N ASP A 197 7.95 0.51 19.43
CA ASP A 197 6.80 -0.38 19.38
C ASP A 197 6.26 -0.57 17.94
N LEU A 198 6.41 0.42 17.06
CA LEU A 198 5.98 0.31 15.66
C LEU A 198 6.74 -0.78 14.88
N ALA A 199 7.93 -1.16 15.32
CA ALA A 199 8.68 -2.26 14.70
C ALA A 199 7.95 -3.61 14.79
N ASN A 200 7.05 -3.78 15.75
CA ASN A 200 6.26 -4.99 15.93
C ASN A 200 5.11 -5.13 14.91
N TYR A 201 4.77 -4.02 14.24
CA TYR A 201 3.69 -3.93 13.25
C TYR A 201 4.20 -3.77 11.81
N TYR A 202 5.53 -3.86 11.60
CA TYR A 202 6.13 -3.79 10.28
C TYR A 202 6.79 -5.14 9.94
N PHE A 203 6.19 -5.85 9.00
CA PHE A 203 6.61 -7.19 8.60
C PHE A 203 7.45 -7.15 7.32
N HIS A 204 8.46 -8.02 7.25
CA HIS A 204 9.37 -8.11 6.12
C HIS A 204 9.12 -9.42 5.40
N HIS A 205 8.54 -9.32 4.21
CA HIS A 205 8.17 -10.47 3.40
C HIS A 205 9.29 -10.86 2.44
N SER A 206 9.41 -12.16 2.24
CA SER A 206 10.34 -12.74 1.26
C SER A 206 9.64 -12.96 -0.08
N ILE A 207 10.42 -12.92 -1.17
CA ILE A 207 9.92 -13.37 -2.48
C ILE A 207 9.45 -14.84 -2.44
N GLU A 208 10.03 -15.66 -1.58
CA GLU A 208 9.63 -17.08 -1.43
C GLU A 208 8.26 -17.24 -0.78
N ASP A 209 7.77 -16.22 -0.03
CA ASP A 209 6.41 -16.23 0.54
C ASP A 209 5.32 -16.19 -0.55
N LEU A 210 5.71 -15.89 -1.80
CA LEU A 210 4.82 -15.95 -2.96
C LEU A 210 4.72 -17.35 -3.58
N ALA A 211 5.52 -18.30 -3.11
CA ALA A 211 5.47 -19.69 -3.59
C ALA A 211 4.08 -20.29 -3.33
N GLY A 212 3.53 -20.94 -4.33
CA GLY A 212 2.16 -21.50 -4.27
C GLY A 212 1.08 -20.59 -4.83
N TYR A 213 1.36 -19.30 -5.09
CA TYR A 213 0.46 -18.40 -5.78
C TYR A 213 0.85 -18.24 -7.25
N ARG A 214 -0.14 -18.07 -8.13
CA ARG A 214 0.07 -17.74 -9.54
C ARG A 214 0.55 -16.28 -9.65
N SER A 215 1.79 -16.04 -9.24
CA SER A 215 2.40 -14.72 -9.15
C SER A 215 3.28 -14.39 -10.36
N GLN A 216 3.34 -13.10 -10.69
CA GLN A 216 4.24 -12.55 -11.71
C GLN A 216 4.87 -11.25 -11.19
N ILE A 217 6.20 -11.15 -11.27
CA ILE A 217 6.92 -9.92 -10.97
C ILE A 217 7.00 -9.09 -12.25
N LEU A 218 6.23 -7.99 -12.32
CA LEU A 218 6.22 -7.07 -13.45
C LEU A 218 7.38 -6.07 -13.37
N GLN A 219 7.81 -5.72 -12.17
CA GLN A 219 8.97 -4.89 -11.91
C GLN A 219 9.80 -5.48 -10.76
N ASP A 220 11.07 -5.72 -11.05
CA ASP A 220 12.08 -6.13 -10.08
C ASP A 220 13.10 -4.98 -9.91
N PRO A 221 13.26 -4.42 -8.68
CA PRO A 221 14.22 -3.36 -8.40
C PRO A 221 15.67 -3.78 -8.69
N HIS A 222 15.97 -5.07 -8.63
CA HIS A 222 17.30 -5.64 -8.85
C HIS A 222 17.59 -5.98 -10.31
N SER A 223 16.60 -5.90 -11.19
CA SER A 223 16.75 -6.21 -12.60
C SER A 223 17.76 -5.27 -13.28
N TRP A 224 18.48 -5.77 -14.28
CA TRP A 224 19.42 -4.97 -15.08
C TRP A 224 18.70 -3.82 -15.80
N LYS A 225 17.45 -4.03 -16.24
CA LYS A 225 16.62 -3.00 -16.88
C LYS A 225 16.38 -1.83 -15.93
N ASN A 226 16.02 -2.10 -14.67
CA ASN A 226 15.81 -1.06 -13.67
C ASN A 226 17.11 -0.30 -13.34
N LYS A 227 18.25 -1.01 -13.34
CA LYS A 227 19.58 -0.41 -13.10
C LYS A 227 20.02 0.57 -14.19
N LEU A 228 19.57 0.37 -15.42
CA LEU A 228 19.89 1.23 -16.58
C LEU A 228 18.93 2.42 -16.74
N THR A 229 17.82 2.46 -15.99
CA THR A 229 16.88 3.58 -16.07
C THR A 229 17.32 4.76 -15.20
N PHE A 230 17.11 5.99 -15.69
CA PHE A 230 17.34 7.21 -14.90
C PHE A 230 16.43 7.29 -13.66
N ASN A 231 15.24 6.72 -13.74
CA ASN A 231 14.24 6.69 -12.67
C ASN A 231 14.18 5.29 -12.07
N LYS A 232 15.23 4.89 -11.35
CA LYS A 232 15.25 3.61 -10.64
C LYS A 232 14.10 3.55 -9.64
N ASN A 233 13.21 2.59 -9.82
CA ASN A 233 12.18 2.31 -8.82
C ASN A 233 12.73 1.27 -7.82
N PRO A 234 12.78 1.59 -6.52
CA PRO A 234 13.34 0.69 -5.52
C PRO A 234 12.40 -0.44 -5.12
N PHE A 235 11.17 -0.45 -5.62
CA PHE A 235 10.13 -1.37 -5.17
C PHE A 235 9.81 -2.43 -6.22
N HIS A 236 9.28 -3.55 -5.76
CA HIS A 236 8.69 -4.55 -6.63
C HIS A 236 7.30 -4.11 -7.09
N TRP A 237 6.91 -4.59 -8.26
CA TRP A 237 5.51 -4.68 -8.66
C TRP A 237 5.18 -6.13 -8.92
N ILE A 238 4.32 -6.68 -8.09
CA ILE A 238 3.91 -8.09 -8.10
C ILE A 238 2.44 -8.15 -8.44
N VAL A 239 2.07 -9.10 -9.30
CA VAL A 239 0.67 -9.42 -9.63
C VAL A 239 0.42 -10.88 -9.25
N ILE A 240 -0.70 -11.12 -8.55
CA ILE A 240 -1.20 -12.46 -8.24
C ILE A 240 -2.54 -12.63 -8.94
N LYS A 241 -2.72 -13.74 -9.61
CA LYS A 241 -3.94 -14.05 -10.38
C LYS A 241 -4.70 -15.19 -9.73
N ASN A 242 -6.01 -15.13 -9.88
CA ASN A 242 -6.90 -16.21 -9.50
C ASN A 242 -6.69 -17.47 -10.37
#